data_5b0fdd9e4c95be0c8b7b512348624049
#
_entry.id   5b0fdd9e4c95be0c8b7b512348624049
#
_cell.length_a   1.000
_cell.length_b   1.000
_cell.length_c   1.000
_cell.angle_alpha   90.00
_cell.angle_beta   90.00
_cell.angle_gamma   90.00
#
_symmetry.space_group_name_H-M   'P 1'
#
loop_
_entity.id
_entity.type
_entity.pdbx_description
1 polymer ?
#
loop_
_entity_poly.entity_id
_entity_poly.type
_entity_poly.pdbx_seq_one_letter_code
_entity_poly.pdbx_strand_id
1 'polypeptide(L)'
;VAEGLTQRVQTAVLFGIPVLGLVFYSNLTRTIFIALLIGLTAMEYLQLHYQPLSAHISSVIFASLGTFVIAMGSYTGYIPEYVLLIIGLISSIIYLVDLLLKEQAWLRQAPGLTTLLYTTIPFSILLAQHSKPYFHAVLIGALVLIWISDSGAYFVGKSLGKRKLMPSVSPGKSWEGFWGAGMCTMLASYIFASLLGVFSFKTWALIALCVWVFGSLGDLVESKLKRKLRIKDSGTILPGHGGFLDRFDGFYFCLPFVILVINLTHNI
;
A
#
# COMPACT_ATOMS: atom_id res chain seq x y z
N VAL A 1 -4.83 -14.26 -26.18
CA VAL A 1 -3.76 -13.36 -25.64
C VAL A 1 -4.14 -11.90 -25.85
N ALA A 2 -4.70 -11.53 -27.02
CA ALA A 2 -5.12 -10.15 -27.32
C ALA A 2 -6.30 -9.66 -26.46
N GLU A 3 -7.32 -10.49 -26.24
CA GLU A 3 -8.48 -10.15 -25.40
C GLU A 3 -8.10 -9.80 -23.96
N GLY A 4 -7.17 -10.54 -23.36
CA GLY A 4 -6.69 -10.25 -22.01
C GLY A 4 -5.90 -8.94 -21.89
N LEU A 5 -5.20 -8.51 -22.93
CA LEU A 5 -4.48 -7.23 -22.96
C LEU A 5 -5.46 -6.06 -23.09
N THR A 6 -6.44 -6.16 -23.98
CA THR A 6 -7.48 -5.13 -24.18
C THR A 6 -8.26 -4.92 -22.89
N GLN A 7 -8.70 -6.00 -22.23
CA GLN A 7 -9.40 -5.93 -20.94
C GLN A 7 -8.56 -5.25 -19.85
N ARG A 8 -7.26 -5.57 -19.76
CA ARG A 8 -6.34 -4.92 -18.81
C ARG A 8 -6.20 -3.44 -19.08
N VAL A 9 -6.01 -3.03 -20.35
CA VAL A 9 -5.92 -1.61 -20.70
C VAL A 9 -7.21 -0.88 -20.38
N GLN A 10 -8.37 -1.45 -20.72
CA GLN A 10 -9.67 -0.87 -20.40
C GLN A 10 -9.86 -0.69 -18.88
N THR A 11 -9.55 -1.71 -18.08
CA THR A 11 -9.68 -1.61 -16.62
C THR A 11 -8.69 -0.60 -16.04
N ALA A 12 -7.45 -0.54 -16.54
CA ALA A 12 -6.48 0.47 -16.10
C ALA A 12 -6.95 1.90 -16.40
N VAL A 13 -7.55 2.15 -17.55
CA VAL A 13 -8.11 3.45 -17.92
C VAL A 13 -9.36 3.76 -17.07
N LEU A 14 -10.32 2.82 -16.99
CA LEU A 14 -11.58 2.98 -16.25
C LEU A 14 -11.34 3.16 -14.73
N PHE A 15 -10.29 2.59 -14.18
CA PHE A 15 -9.93 2.75 -12.78
C PHE A 15 -9.00 3.94 -12.57
N GLY A 16 -7.99 4.10 -13.41
CA GLY A 16 -6.95 5.12 -13.27
C GLY A 16 -7.50 6.56 -13.43
N ILE A 17 -8.39 6.80 -14.39
CA ILE A 17 -8.97 8.13 -14.61
C ILE A 17 -9.79 8.61 -13.40
N PRO A 18 -10.74 7.84 -12.84
CA PRO A 18 -11.44 8.21 -11.61
C PRO A 18 -10.51 8.42 -10.42
N VAL A 19 -9.52 7.55 -10.23
CA VAL A 19 -8.53 7.71 -9.15
C VAL A 19 -7.76 9.02 -9.29
N LEU A 20 -7.23 9.31 -10.48
CA LEU A 20 -6.56 10.59 -10.74
C LEU A 20 -7.52 11.76 -10.54
N GLY A 21 -8.76 11.68 -11.03
CA GLY A 21 -9.78 12.70 -10.80
C GLY A 21 -10.00 12.98 -9.32
N LEU A 22 -10.22 11.93 -8.51
CA LEU A 22 -10.42 12.07 -7.07
C LEU A 22 -9.19 12.65 -6.35
N VAL A 23 -8.00 12.25 -6.79
CA VAL A 23 -6.73 12.66 -6.18
C VAL A 23 -6.36 14.10 -6.54
N PHE A 24 -6.65 14.55 -7.77
CA PHE A 24 -6.24 15.90 -8.24
C PHE A 24 -7.29 16.98 -8.00
N TYR A 25 -8.58 16.65 -7.91
CA TYR A 25 -9.65 17.64 -7.92
C TYR A 25 -9.69 18.52 -6.67
N SER A 26 -9.76 17.94 -5.46
CA SER A 26 -9.85 18.71 -4.21
C SER A 26 -9.34 17.94 -2.99
N ASN A 27 -9.18 18.65 -1.86
CA ASN A 27 -8.83 18.00 -0.60
C ASN A 27 -9.94 17.05 -0.11
N LEU A 28 -11.20 17.44 -0.29
CA LEU A 28 -12.34 16.60 0.08
C LEU A 28 -12.37 15.30 -0.72
N THR A 29 -12.15 15.35 -2.04
CA THR A 29 -12.16 14.16 -2.89
C THR A 29 -11.00 13.22 -2.58
N ARG A 30 -9.83 13.74 -2.23
CA ARG A 30 -8.69 12.95 -1.71
C ARG A 30 -9.04 12.23 -0.42
N THR A 31 -9.66 12.94 0.51
CA THR A 31 -10.11 12.38 1.79
C THR A 31 -11.13 11.25 1.56
N ILE A 32 -12.12 11.47 0.70
CA ILE A 32 -13.10 10.46 0.31
C ILE A 32 -12.42 9.25 -0.34
N PHE A 33 -11.46 9.47 -1.24
CA PHE A 33 -10.70 8.40 -1.88
C PHE A 33 -9.98 7.52 -0.86
N ILE A 34 -9.28 8.12 0.11
CA ILE A 34 -8.59 7.34 1.15
C ILE A 34 -9.60 6.59 2.03
N ALA A 35 -10.72 7.23 2.41
CA ALA A 35 -11.75 6.56 3.20
C ALA A 35 -12.36 5.35 2.46
N LEU A 36 -12.58 5.47 1.14
CA LEU A 36 -13.01 4.36 0.30
C LEU A 36 -11.95 3.25 0.24
N LEU A 37 -10.66 3.59 0.10
CA LEU A 37 -9.57 2.60 0.11
C LEU A 37 -9.53 1.83 1.44
N ILE A 38 -9.67 2.52 2.57
CA ILE A 38 -9.73 1.88 3.90
C ILE A 38 -10.86 0.85 3.93
N GLY A 39 -12.07 1.24 3.52
CA GLY A 39 -13.25 0.36 3.55
C GLY A 39 -13.10 -0.84 2.61
N LEU A 40 -12.72 -0.60 1.35
CA LEU A 40 -12.62 -1.63 0.32
C LEU A 40 -11.50 -2.64 0.62
N THR A 41 -10.33 -2.18 1.01
CA THR A 41 -9.21 -3.08 1.35
C THR A 41 -9.47 -3.88 2.62
N ALA A 42 -10.10 -3.28 3.64
CA ALA A 42 -10.51 -3.99 4.85
C ALA A 42 -11.56 -5.06 4.54
N MET A 43 -12.55 -4.74 3.70
CA MET A 43 -13.57 -5.70 3.28
C MET A 43 -12.97 -6.87 2.49
N GLU A 44 -12.09 -6.61 1.52
CA GLU A 44 -11.39 -7.67 0.78
C GLU A 44 -10.55 -8.55 1.72
N TYR A 45 -9.78 -7.94 2.62
CA TYR A 45 -8.97 -8.70 3.57
C TYR A 45 -9.82 -9.61 4.47
N LEU A 46 -10.99 -9.14 4.94
CA LEU A 46 -11.93 -9.97 5.70
C LEU A 46 -12.48 -11.11 4.86
N GLN A 47 -12.84 -10.85 3.60
CA GLN A 47 -13.35 -11.87 2.68
C GLN A 47 -12.33 -12.98 2.40
N LEU A 48 -11.03 -12.66 2.41
CA LEU A 48 -9.97 -13.65 2.24
C LEU A 48 -9.90 -14.65 3.40
N HIS A 49 -10.24 -14.21 4.61
CA HIS A 49 -10.08 -15.01 5.83
C HIS A 49 -11.38 -15.66 6.31
N TYR A 50 -12.52 -15.04 6.02
CA TYR A 50 -13.82 -15.44 6.49
C TYR A 50 -14.76 -15.78 5.32
N GLN A 51 -14.91 -17.07 5.01
CA GLN A 51 -15.87 -17.51 4.00
C GLN A 51 -16.69 -18.68 4.54
N PRO A 52 -18.02 -18.54 4.64
CA PRO A 52 -18.78 -17.30 4.39
C PRO A 52 -18.65 -16.28 5.54
N LEU A 53 -18.74 -14.99 5.24
CA LEU A 53 -18.67 -13.91 6.25
C LEU A 53 -19.72 -14.06 7.36
N SER A 54 -20.90 -14.59 7.03
CA SER A 54 -21.99 -14.82 7.97
C SER A 54 -21.64 -15.80 9.10
N ALA A 55 -20.71 -16.73 8.87
CA ALA A 55 -20.24 -17.66 9.90
C ALA A 55 -19.33 -16.99 10.95
N HIS A 56 -18.83 -15.79 10.67
CA HIS A 56 -17.88 -15.06 11.52
C HIS A 56 -18.35 -13.63 11.82
N ILE A 57 -19.66 -13.45 11.99
CA ILE A 57 -20.30 -12.14 12.06
C ILE A 57 -19.74 -11.23 13.17
N SER A 58 -19.38 -11.79 14.32
CA SER A 58 -18.78 -11.03 15.42
C SER A 58 -17.41 -10.43 15.05
N SER A 59 -16.57 -11.22 14.39
CA SER A 59 -15.24 -10.74 13.93
C SER A 59 -15.37 -9.73 12.79
N VAL A 60 -16.34 -9.90 11.91
CA VAL A 60 -16.65 -8.95 10.82
C VAL A 60 -17.16 -7.63 11.41
N ILE A 61 -18.09 -7.68 12.37
CA ILE A 61 -18.58 -6.48 13.07
C ILE A 61 -17.44 -5.79 13.81
N PHE A 62 -16.61 -6.53 14.55
CA PHE A 62 -15.46 -5.96 15.27
C PHE A 62 -14.51 -5.23 14.30
N ALA A 63 -14.11 -5.87 13.20
CA ALA A 63 -13.21 -5.26 12.23
C ALA A 63 -13.85 -4.05 11.53
N SER A 64 -15.12 -4.13 11.14
CA SER A 64 -15.82 -3.04 10.48
C SER A 64 -16.00 -1.81 11.40
N LEU A 65 -16.42 -2.03 12.63
CA LEU A 65 -16.52 -0.96 13.64
C LEU A 65 -15.15 -0.38 13.99
N GLY A 66 -14.15 -1.24 14.19
CA GLY A 66 -12.77 -0.81 14.43
C GLY A 66 -12.22 0.03 13.28
N THR A 67 -12.44 -0.41 12.04
CA THR A 67 -12.06 0.35 10.83
C THR A 67 -12.72 1.73 10.82
N PHE A 68 -14.03 1.79 11.07
CA PHE A 68 -14.77 3.05 11.11
C PHE A 68 -14.25 3.98 12.22
N VAL A 69 -14.10 3.46 13.45
CA VAL A 69 -13.63 4.24 14.60
C VAL A 69 -12.21 4.77 14.38
N ILE A 70 -11.30 3.94 13.87
CA ILE A 70 -9.92 4.36 13.59
C ILE A 70 -9.89 5.41 12.48
N ALA A 71 -10.60 5.21 11.38
CA ALA A 71 -10.66 6.17 10.27
C ALA A 71 -11.26 7.51 10.71
N MET A 72 -12.39 7.48 11.43
CA MET A 72 -13.01 8.71 11.96
C MET A 72 -12.15 9.38 13.01
N GLY A 73 -11.55 8.62 13.92
CA GLY A 73 -10.66 9.16 14.95
C GLY A 73 -9.40 9.81 14.35
N SER A 74 -8.85 9.25 13.28
CA SER A 74 -7.73 9.84 12.55
C SER A 74 -8.13 11.10 11.78
N TYR A 75 -9.30 11.10 11.13
CA TYR A 75 -9.83 12.26 10.40
C TYR A 75 -10.14 13.43 11.34
N THR A 76 -10.78 13.17 12.46
CA THR A 76 -11.15 14.22 13.43
C THR A 76 -10.01 14.66 14.35
N GLY A 77 -8.88 13.94 14.33
CA GLY A 77 -7.74 14.18 15.23
C GLY A 77 -7.92 13.67 16.66
N TYR A 78 -9.03 12.96 16.97
CA TYR A 78 -9.20 12.31 18.28
C TYR A 78 -8.16 11.22 18.54
N ILE A 79 -7.71 10.53 17.50
CA ILE A 79 -6.57 9.60 17.59
C ILE A 79 -5.34 10.38 17.15
N PRO A 80 -4.36 10.64 18.03
CA PRO A 80 -3.16 11.36 17.68
C PRO A 80 -2.37 10.64 16.57
N GLU A 81 -1.86 11.42 15.62
CA GLU A 81 -1.08 10.90 14.49
C GLU A 81 0.07 10.00 14.92
N TYR A 82 0.82 10.39 15.94
CA TYR A 82 1.97 9.61 16.42
C TYR A 82 1.58 8.23 16.97
N VAL A 83 0.36 8.09 17.52
CA VAL A 83 -0.16 6.77 17.99
C VAL A 83 -0.37 5.85 16.80
N LEU A 84 -1.03 6.36 15.75
CA LEU A 84 -1.24 5.60 14.51
C LEU A 84 0.10 5.23 13.86
N LEU A 85 1.04 6.17 13.83
CA LEU A 85 2.37 5.96 13.26
C LEU A 85 3.15 4.88 14.01
N ILE A 86 3.17 4.92 15.34
CA ILE A 86 3.84 3.89 16.15
C ILE A 86 3.22 2.52 15.90
N ILE A 87 1.88 2.41 15.94
CA ILE A 87 1.18 1.15 15.68
C ILE A 87 1.47 0.66 14.24
N GLY A 88 1.45 1.55 13.26
CA GLY A 88 1.76 1.24 11.86
C GLY A 88 3.18 0.71 11.66
N LEU A 89 4.17 1.33 12.29
CA LEU A 89 5.56 0.87 12.25
C LEU A 89 5.73 -0.50 12.92
N ILE A 90 5.14 -0.68 14.11
CA ILE A 90 5.17 -1.97 14.82
C ILE A 90 4.50 -3.05 13.97
N SER A 91 3.31 -2.77 13.42
CA SER A 91 2.61 -3.74 12.57
C SER A 91 3.44 -4.11 11.33
N SER A 92 4.06 -3.13 10.66
CA SER A 92 4.93 -3.38 9.52
C SER A 92 6.12 -4.27 9.89
N ILE A 93 6.76 -4.04 11.03
CA ILE A 93 7.85 -4.90 11.55
C ILE A 93 7.34 -6.32 11.79
N ILE A 94 6.17 -6.48 12.40
CA ILE A 94 5.55 -7.79 12.63
C ILE A 94 5.35 -8.55 11.32
N TYR A 95 4.82 -7.90 10.27
CA TYR A 95 4.63 -8.52 8.96
C TYR A 95 5.95 -8.82 8.25
N LEU A 96 7.00 -7.99 8.44
CA LEU A 96 8.34 -8.29 7.92
C LEU A 96 8.95 -9.50 8.61
N VAL A 97 8.78 -9.61 9.93
CA VAL A 97 9.22 -10.79 10.68
C VAL A 97 8.47 -12.04 10.19
N ASP A 98 7.15 -11.94 9.98
CA ASP A 98 6.38 -13.05 9.37
C ASP A 98 6.89 -13.39 7.97
N LEU A 99 7.25 -12.40 7.15
CA LEU A 99 7.79 -12.64 5.80
C LEU A 99 9.06 -13.49 5.84
N LEU A 100 9.95 -13.24 6.79
CA LEU A 100 11.25 -13.91 6.92
C LEU A 100 11.14 -15.28 7.61
N LEU A 101 10.23 -15.45 8.56
CA LEU A 101 10.04 -16.69 9.31
C LEU A 101 9.09 -17.65 8.59
N LYS A 102 9.33 -18.95 8.76
CA LYS A 102 8.57 -19.98 8.02
C LYS A 102 7.13 -20.15 8.49
N GLU A 103 6.81 -19.90 9.77
CA GLU A 103 5.46 -20.11 10.30
C GLU A 103 5.12 -19.08 11.37
N GLN A 104 4.04 -18.32 11.14
CA GLN A 104 3.38 -17.53 12.18
C GLN A 104 1.86 -17.78 12.14
N ALA A 105 1.41 -18.73 12.95
CA ALA A 105 0.01 -19.12 13.03
C ALA A 105 -0.90 -18.00 13.58
N TRP A 106 -0.37 -17.12 14.45
CA TRP A 106 -1.16 -16.11 15.16
C TRP A 106 -1.79 -15.05 14.24
N LEU A 107 -1.16 -14.71 13.10
CA LEU A 107 -1.75 -13.81 12.10
C LEU A 107 -3.05 -14.38 11.48
N ARG A 108 -3.24 -15.69 11.54
CA ARG A 108 -4.46 -16.36 11.08
C ARG A 108 -5.53 -16.47 12.15
N GLN A 109 -5.15 -16.41 13.43
CA GLN A 109 -6.08 -16.67 14.54
C GLN A 109 -6.95 -15.46 14.88
N ALA A 110 -6.56 -14.25 14.46
CA ALA A 110 -7.30 -13.02 14.70
C ALA A 110 -7.47 -12.16 13.44
N PRO A 111 -8.17 -12.65 12.37
CA PRO A 111 -8.29 -11.90 11.12
C PRO A 111 -8.90 -10.51 11.27
N GLY A 112 -9.83 -10.32 12.22
CA GLY A 112 -10.37 -9.00 12.52
C GLY A 112 -9.31 -8.01 12.99
N LEU A 113 -8.42 -8.42 13.91
CA LEU A 113 -7.31 -7.59 14.37
C LEU A 113 -6.29 -7.35 13.24
N THR A 114 -5.94 -8.39 12.50
CA THR A 114 -4.98 -8.26 11.38
C THR A 114 -5.51 -7.38 10.25
N THR A 115 -6.83 -7.33 10.01
CA THR A 115 -7.45 -6.35 9.12
C THR A 115 -7.13 -4.93 9.57
N LEU A 116 -7.34 -4.62 10.85
CA LEU A 116 -7.05 -3.28 11.38
C LEU A 116 -5.57 -2.92 11.23
N LEU A 117 -4.68 -3.83 11.59
CA LEU A 117 -3.23 -3.59 11.56
C LEU A 117 -2.67 -3.50 10.13
N TYR A 118 -3.19 -4.29 9.21
CA TYR A 118 -2.62 -4.45 7.88
C TYR A 118 -3.17 -3.44 6.86
N THR A 119 -4.49 -3.19 6.89
CA THR A 119 -5.13 -2.30 5.91
C THR A 119 -5.55 -0.96 6.51
N THR A 120 -6.21 -0.97 7.69
CA THR A 120 -6.83 0.23 8.25
C THR A 120 -5.80 1.23 8.75
N ILE A 121 -4.87 0.81 9.59
CA ILE A 121 -3.88 1.70 10.23
C ILE A 121 -3.01 2.43 9.20
N PRO A 122 -2.39 1.78 8.20
CA PRO A 122 -1.54 2.49 7.24
C PRO A 122 -2.27 3.61 6.49
N PHE A 123 -3.47 3.35 5.99
CA PHE A 123 -4.26 4.38 5.32
C PHE A 123 -4.79 5.45 6.27
N SER A 124 -5.08 5.09 7.53
CA SER A 124 -5.50 6.06 8.56
C SER A 124 -4.39 7.03 8.94
N ILE A 125 -3.11 6.60 8.92
CA ILE A 125 -1.96 7.48 9.06
C ILE A 125 -1.95 8.54 7.95
N LEU A 126 -2.21 8.13 6.71
CA LEU A 126 -2.30 9.05 5.58
C LEU A 126 -3.54 9.95 5.71
N LEU A 127 -4.68 9.42 6.15
CA LEU A 127 -5.91 10.20 6.37
C LEU A 127 -5.71 11.28 7.44
N ALA A 128 -4.93 11.01 8.48
CA ALA A 128 -4.58 12.00 9.51
C ALA A 128 -3.82 13.23 8.95
N GLN A 129 -3.19 13.09 7.76
CA GLN A 129 -2.51 14.22 7.10
C GLN A 129 -3.45 15.12 6.29
N HIS A 130 -4.76 14.84 6.22
CA HIS A 130 -5.70 15.51 5.30
C HIS A 130 -5.72 17.04 5.39
N SER A 131 -5.46 17.61 6.57
CA SER A 131 -5.42 19.06 6.82
C SER A 131 -4.05 19.70 6.58
N LYS A 132 -3.00 18.88 6.35
CA LYS A 132 -1.64 19.40 6.15
C LYS A 132 -1.47 19.95 4.73
N PRO A 133 -0.73 21.07 4.56
CA PRO A 133 -0.55 21.70 3.24
C PRO A 133 0.16 20.80 2.22
N TYR A 134 0.96 19.86 2.69
CA TYR A 134 1.69 18.92 1.85
C TYR A 134 0.92 17.61 1.55
N PHE A 135 -0.30 17.45 2.04
CA PHE A 135 -1.08 16.20 1.91
C PHE A 135 -1.21 15.71 0.45
N HIS A 136 -1.52 16.63 -0.47
CA HIS A 136 -1.63 16.32 -1.89
C HIS A 136 -0.31 15.82 -2.49
N ALA A 137 0.81 16.45 -2.12
CA ALA A 137 2.13 16.08 -2.64
C ALA A 137 2.55 14.70 -2.13
N VAL A 138 2.25 14.38 -0.86
CA VAL A 138 2.52 13.06 -0.28
C VAL A 138 1.71 11.98 -0.97
N LEU A 139 0.40 12.19 -1.12
CA LEU A 139 -0.48 11.20 -1.74
C LEU A 139 -0.10 10.94 -3.20
N ILE A 140 0.01 12.00 -4.00
CA ILE A 140 0.36 11.90 -5.43
C ILE A 140 1.79 11.37 -5.59
N GLY A 141 2.72 11.95 -4.85
CA GLY A 141 4.13 11.57 -4.95
C GLY A 141 4.37 10.12 -4.59
N ALA A 142 3.80 9.63 -3.50
CA ALA A 142 3.93 8.23 -3.10
C ALA A 142 3.26 7.27 -4.12
N LEU A 143 2.05 7.59 -4.62
CA LEU A 143 1.38 6.79 -5.65
C LEU A 143 2.20 6.72 -6.94
N VAL A 144 2.70 7.84 -7.43
CA VAL A 144 3.50 7.86 -8.68
C VAL A 144 4.84 7.17 -8.47
N LEU A 145 5.49 7.33 -7.32
CA LEU A 145 6.74 6.63 -7.01
C LEU A 145 6.54 5.10 -6.94
N ILE A 146 5.43 4.61 -6.40
CA ILE A 146 5.10 3.17 -6.43
C ILE A 146 4.98 2.69 -7.89
N TRP A 147 4.22 3.40 -8.74
CA TRP A 147 4.08 3.00 -10.15
C TRP A 147 5.40 3.02 -10.91
N ILE A 148 6.28 3.99 -10.62
CA ILE A 148 7.63 4.05 -11.18
C ILE A 148 8.48 2.88 -10.68
N SER A 149 8.38 2.56 -9.39
CA SER A 149 9.06 1.41 -8.76
C SER A 149 8.66 0.10 -9.44
N ASP A 150 7.35 -0.15 -9.58
CA ASP A 150 6.83 -1.38 -10.19
C ASP A 150 7.21 -1.49 -11.65
N SER A 151 7.12 -0.38 -12.39
CA SER A 151 7.54 -0.33 -13.80
C SER A 151 9.04 -0.60 -13.94
N GLY A 152 9.87 0.04 -13.14
CA GLY A 152 11.31 -0.17 -13.11
C GLY A 152 11.68 -1.61 -12.76
N ALA A 153 11.03 -2.16 -11.72
CA ALA A 153 11.20 -3.56 -11.33
C ALA A 153 10.83 -4.52 -12.46
N TYR A 154 9.71 -4.26 -13.16
CA TYR A 154 9.25 -5.10 -14.25
C TYR A 154 10.19 -5.06 -15.46
N PHE A 155 10.54 -3.86 -15.95
CA PHE A 155 11.37 -3.74 -17.15
C PHE A 155 12.78 -4.28 -16.94
N VAL A 156 13.44 -3.91 -15.83
CA VAL A 156 14.78 -4.39 -15.50
C VAL A 156 14.75 -5.87 -15.13
N GLY A 157 13.78 -6.32 -14.35
CA GLY A 157 13.64 -7.71 -13.97
C GLY A 157 13.35 -8.65 -15.15
N LYS A 158 12.58 -8.17 -16.15
CA LYS A 158 12.31 -8.95 -17.37
C LYS A 158 13.52 -9.04 -18.30
N SER A 159 14.30 -7.96 -18.44
CA SER A 159 15.44 -7.90 -19.36
C SER A 159 16.74 -8.44 -18.76
N LEU A 160 17.00 -8.16 -17.48
CA LEU A 160 18.27 -8.47 -16.83
C LEU A 160 18.16 -9.46 -15.67
N GLY A 161 16.93 -9.82 -15.23
CA GLY A 161 16.67 -10.64 -14.04
C GLY A 161 17.22 -12.05 -14.13
N LYS A 162 18.23 -12.34 -13.33
CA LYS A 162 18.89 -13.67 -13.23
C LYS A 162 18.68 -14.28 -11.84
N ARG A 163 18.84 -13.49 -10.79
CA ARG A 163 18.77 -13.95 -9.39
C ARG A 163 17.39 -13.68 -8.81
N LYS A 164 16.67 -14.74 -8.43
CA LYS A 164 15.33 -14.60 -7.83
C LYS A 164 15.41 -13.98 -6.44
N LEU A 165 14.51 -13.04 -6.14
CA LEU A 165 14.46 -12.34 -4.86
C LEU A 165 13.91 -13.25 -3.75
N MET A 166 12.71 -13.81 -3.96
CA MET A 166 12.05 -14.73 -3.01
C MET A 166 11.22 -15.78 -3.79
N PRO A 167 11.86 -16.87 -4.29
CA PRO A 167 11.21 -17.82 -5.20
C PRO A 167 9.98 -18.51 -4.61
N SER A 168 9.97 -18.77 -3.30
CA SER A 168 8.87 -19.46 -2.60
C SER A 168 7.60 -18.60 -2.48
N VAL A 169 7.71 -17.29 -2.60
CA VAL A 169 6.60 -16.33 -2.43
C VAL A 169 6.21 -15.71 -3.77
N SER A 170 7.20 -15.16 -4.48
CA SER A 170 7.01 -14.48 -5.76
C SER A 170 8.12 -14.87 -6.74
N PRO A 171 7.93 -15.95 -7.55
CA PRO A 171 8.96 -16.45 -8.46
C PRO A 171 9.29 -15.50 -9.61
N GLY A 172 8.45 -14.49 -9.87
CA GLY A 172 8.67 -13.48 -10.91
C GLY A 172 9.68 -12.42 -10.49
N LYS A 173 9.82 -12.12 -9.22
CA LYS A 173 10.70 -11.04 -8.73
C LYS A 173 12.17 -11.44 -8.73
N SER A 174 13.05 -10.49 -9.11
CA SER A 174 14.51 -10.66 -9.16
C SER A 174 15.23 -9.54 -8.43
N TRP A 175 16.45 -9.80 -7.98
CA TRP A 175 17.32 -8.79 -7.36
C TRP A 175 17.64 -7.65 -8.34
N GLU A 176 17.87 -7.97 -9.60
CA GLU A 176 18.14 -6.97 -10.65
C GLU A 176 16.92 -6.05 -10.83
N GLY A 177 15.70 -6.63 -10.83
CA GLY A 177 14.47 -5.84 -10.86
C GLY A 177 14.31 -4.95 -9.62
N PHE A 178 14.63 -5.46 -8.42
CA PHE A 178 14.59 -4.68 -7.19
C PHE A 178 15.53 -3.46 -7.26
N TRP A 179 16.77 -3.64 -7.73
CA TRP A 179 17.72 -2.52 -7.90
C TRP A 179 17.29 -1.57 -9.02
N GLY A 180 16.70 -2.10 -10.10
CA GLY A 180 16.11 -1.28 -11.18
C GLY A 180 15.00 -0.37 -10.68
N ALA A 181 14.11 -0.88 -9.81
CA ALA A 181 13.10 -0.08 -9.14
C ALA A 181 13.73 1.07 -8.33
N GLY A 182 14.77 0.77 -7.53
CA GLY A 182 15.48 1.77 -6.74
C GLY A 182 16.10 2.87 -7.58
N MET A 183 16.74 2.53 -8.68
CA MET A 183 17.31 3.53 -9.60
C MET A 183 16.23 4.44 -10.20
N CYS A 184 15.12 3.87 -10.65
CA CYS A 184 14.02 4.64 -11.23
C CYS A 184 13.35 5.56 -10.20
N THR A 185 13.09 5.08 -8.99
CA THR A 185 12.47 5.90 -7.91
C THR A 185 13.39 7.01 -7.43
N MET A 186 14.71 6.74 -7.31
CA MET A 186 15.68 7.78 -6.93
C MET A 186 15.79 8.87 -8.00
N LEU A 187 15.79 8.50 -9.27
CA LEU A 187 15.77 9.48 -10.36
C LEU A 187 14.49 10.31 -10.34
N ALA A 188 13.34 9.68 -10.12
CA ALA A 188 12.05 10.37 -10.00
C ALA A 188 12.00 11.33 -8.81
N SER A 189 12.66 11.00 -7.69
CA SER A 189 12.72 11.88 -6.51
C SER A 189 13.42 13.21 -6.81
N TYR A 190 14.46 13.20 -7.65
CA TYR A 190 15.12 14.41 -8.10
C TYR A 190 14.18 15.29 -8.94
N ILE A 191 13.42 14.67 -9.85
CA ILE A 191 12.41 15.36 -10.66
C ILE A 191 11.32 15.96 -9.78
N PHE A 192 10.84 15.21 -8.78
CA PHE A 192 9.79 15.68 -7.86
C PHE A 192 10.25 16.85 -7.00
N ALA A 193 11.49 16.83 -6.52
CA ALA A 193 12.06 17.96 -5.78
C ALA A 193 12.08 19.24 -6.61
N SER A 194 12.39 19.11 -7.91
CA SER A 194 12.47 20.25 -8.84
C SER A 194 11.09 20.77 -9.26
N LEU A 195 10.11 19.88 -9.46
CA LEU A 195 8.79 20.23 -10.02
C LEU A 195 7.76 20.60 -8.95
N LEU A 196 7.74 19.90 -7.81
CA LEU A 196 6.67 20.06 -6.83
C LEU A 196 6.99 21.12 -5.77
N GLY A 197 8.28 21.39 -5.49
CA GLY A 197 8.70 22.45 -4.58
C GLY A 197 8.25 22.35 -3.12
N VAL A 198 7.55 21.27 -2.74
CA VAL A 198 6.94 21.08 -1.41
C VAL A 198 7.97 20.57 -0.40
N PHE A 199 8.85 19.68 -0.84
CA PHE A 199 9.92 19.11 -0.02
C PHE A 199 11.28 19.28 -0.67
N SER A 200 12.33 19.30 0.17
CA SER A 200 13.71 19.28 -0.31
C SER A 200 14.04 18.00 -1.07
N PHE A 201 15.08 18.02 -1.89
CA PHE A 201 15.58 16.82 -2.55
C PHE A 201 15.92 15.71 -1.53
N LYS A 202 16.50 16.05 -0.38
CA LYS A 202 16.80 15.11 0.69
C LYS A 202 15.54 14.37 1.17
N THR A 203 14.46 15.12 1.41
CA THR A 203 13.19 14.55 1.85
C THR A 203 12.59 13.63 0.77
N TRP A 204 12.55 14.10 -0.49
CA TRP A 204 12.04 13.28 -1.60
C TRP A 204 12.88 12.02 -1.84
N ALA A 205 14.20 12.09 -1.70
CA ALA A 205 15.07 10.93 -1.81
C ALA A 205 14.82 9.90 -0.70
N LEU A 206 14.58 10.35 0.53
CA LEU A 206 14.21 9.47 1.64
C LEU A 206 12.82 8.85 1.46
N ILE A 207 11.84 9.62 0.94
CA ILE A 207 10.52 9.10 0.57
C ILE A 207 10.66 8.02 -0.52
N ALA A 208 11.45 8.29 -1.57
CA ALA A 208 11.71 7.34 -2.64
C ALA A 208 12.39 6.05 -2.13
N LEU A 209 13.33 6.18 -1.20
CA LEU A 209 13.96 5.04 -0.52
C LEU A 209 12.92 4.19 0.23
N CYS A 210 12.03 4.85 0.99
CA CYS A 210 10.94 4.14 1.70
C CYS A 210 10.00 3.44 0.72
N VAL A 211 9.59 4.10 -0.35
CA VAL A 211 8.72 3.53 -1.38
C VAL A 211 9.40 2.34 -2.06
N TRP A 212 10.65 2.48 -2.49
CA TRP A 212 11.39 1.41 -3.11
C TRP A 212 11.52 0.17 -2.22
N VAL A 213 12.04 0.36 -1.01
CA VAL A 213 12.33 -0.76 -0.11
C VAL A 213 11.04 -1.35 0.47
N PHE A 214 10.25 -0.52 1.15
CA PHE A 214 9.06 -1.01 1.86
C PHE A 214 7.88 -1.28 0.93
N GLY A 215 7.77 -0.59 -0.21
CA GLY A 215 6.80 -0.94 -1.24
C GLY A 215 7.07 -2.32 -1.83
N SER A 216 8.33 -2.60 -2.20
CA SER A 216 8.73 -3.93 -2.69
C SER A 216 8.52 -5.04 -1.65
N LEU A 217 8.76 -4.76 -0.37
CA LEU A 217 8.54 -5.69 0.74
C LEU A 217 7.04 -5.90 1.01
N GLY A 218 6.22 -4.86 0.87
CA GLY A 218 4.77 -4.93 1.03
C GLY A 218 4.13 -5.91 0.05
N ASP A 219 4.47 -5.81 -1.24
CA ASP A 219 4.03 -6.77 -2.25
C ASP A 219 4.49 -8.21 -1.93
N LEU A 220 5.71 -8.40 -1.38
CA LEU A 220 6.14 -9.73 -0.92
C LEU A 220 5.34 -10.23 0.28
N VAL A 221 5.00 -9.35 1.23
CA VAL A 221 4.16 -9.69 2.39
C VAL A 221 2.79 -10.14 1.91
N GLU A 222 2.14 -9.38 1.02
CA GLU A 222 0.85 -9.74 0.46
C GLU A 222 0.92 -11.02 -0.38
N SER A 223 1.95 -11.15 -1.22
CA SER A 223 2.18 -12.36 -1.99
C SER A 223 2.30 -13.59 -1.08
N LYS A 224 3.02 -13.49 0.06
CA LYS A 224 3.11 -14.58 1.04
C LYS A 224 1.75 -14.91 1.66
N LEU A 225 0.96 -13.89 2.03
CA LEU A 225 -0.40 -14.08 2.54
C LEU A 225 -1.26 -14.86 1.53
N LYS A 226 -1.28 -14.44 0.26
CA LYS A 226 -2.02 -15.12 -0.81
C LYS A 226 -1.58 -16.57 -0.99
N ARG A 227 -0.28 -16.86 -0.94
CA ARG A 227 0.21 -18.25 -1.01
C ARG A 227 -0.24 -19.11 0.18
N LYS A 228 -0.24 -18.53 1.39
CA LYS A 228 -0.75 -19.22 2.59
C LYS A 228 -2.24 -19.56 2.47
N LEU A 229 -3.03 -18.70 1.82
CA LEU A 229 -4.45 -18.92 1.56
C LEU A 229 -4.72 -19.75 0.29
N ARG A 230 -3.67 -20.17 -0.44
CA ARG A 230 -3.74 -20.91 -1.70
C ARG A 230 -4.49 -20.18 -2.82
N ILE A 231 -4.42 -18.85 -2.81
CA ILE A 231 -4.98 -17.99 -3.85
C ILE A 231 -3.88 -17.24 -4.59
N LYS A 232 -4.24 -16.60 -5.69
CA LYS A 232 -3.33 -15.75 -6.47
C LYS A 232 -3.70 -14.27 -6.37
N ASP A 233 -4.96 -13.96 -6.48
CA ASP A 233 -5.49 -12.60 -6.47
C ASP A 233 -6.38 -12.41 -5.24
N SER A 234 -6.38 -11.22 -4.61
CA SER A 234 -7.11 -10.95 -3.37
C SER A 234 -8.63 -10.83 -3.59
N GLY A 235 -9.04 -10.50 -4.80
CA GLY A 235 -10.44 -10.30 -5.16
C GLY A 235 -10.67 -10.33 -6.65
N THR A 236 -11.91 -10.07 -7.05
CA THR A 236 -12.35 -10.03 -8.46
C THR A 236 -13.04 -8.71 -8.81
N ILE A 237 -12.95 -7.71 -7.93
CA ILE A 237 -13.64 -6.42 -8.10
C ILE A 237 -13.14 -5.67 -9.33
N LEU A 238 -11.84 -5.80 -9.65
CA LEU A 238 -11.24 -5.19 -10.84
C LEU A 238 -11.02 -6.26 -11.92
N PRO A 239 -11.88 -6.35 -12.95
CA PRO A 239 -11.78 -7.37 -13.98
C PRO A 239 -10.40 -7.38 -14.66
N GLY A 240 -9.71 -8.52 -14.63
CA GLY A 240 -8.36 -8.69 -15.18
C GLY A 240 -7.22 -8.11 -14.31
N HIS A 241 -7.54 -7.45 -13.17
CA HIS A 241 -6.56 -6.81 -12.28
C HIS A 241 -6.61 -7.31 -10.83
N GLY A 242 -7.52 -8.22 -10.47
CA GLY A 242 -7.65 -8.73 -9.10
C GLY A 242 -8.47 -7.82 -8.19
N GLY A 243 -8.05 -7.70 -6.93
CA GLY A 243 -8.68 -6.86 -5.93
C GLY A 243 -8.05 -5.47 -5.74
N PHE A 244 -8.68 -4.67 -4.90
CA PHE A 244 -8.09 -3.40 -4.44
C PHE A 244 -6.84 -3.62 -3.61
N LEU A 245 -6.84 -4.67 -2.79
CA LEU A 245 -5.69 -5.02 -1.96
C LEU A 245 -4.46 -5.26 -2.85
N ASP A 246 -4.62 -6.03 -3.95
CA ASP A 246 -3.56 -6.31 -4.94
C ASP A 246 -3.00 -5.05 -5.64
N ARG A 247 -3.71 -3.92 -5.61
CA ARG A 247 -3.29 -2.68 -6.30
C ARG A 247 -2.60 -1.69 -5.40
N PHE A 248 -2.76 -1.84 -4.09
CA PHE A 248 -2.23 -0.90 -3.11
C PHE A 248 -1.31 -1.58 -2.07
N ASP A 249 -0.92 -2.84 -2.28
CA ASP A 249 -0.09 -3.63 -1.38
C ASP A 249 1.24 -2.96 -1.00
N GLY A 250 2.00 -2.52 -1.99
CA GLY A 250 3.22 -1.74 -1.76
C GLY A 250 2.94 -0.36 -1.18
N PHE A 251 1.82 0.27 -1.59
CA PHE A 251 1.48 1.63 -1.18
C PHE A 251 1.18 1.71 0.31
N TYR A 252 0.21 0.95 0.81
CA TYR A 252 -0.14 1.04 2.24
C TYR A 252 1.00 0.56 3.14
N PHE A 253 1.81 -0.39 2.68
CA PHE A 253 2.91 -0.90 3.48
C PHE A 253 4.06 0.10 3.64
N CYS A 254 4.33 0.95 2.65
CA CYS A 254 5.36 1.98 2.76
C CYS A 254 4.89 3.24 3.53
N LEU A 255 3.58 3.48 3.68
CA LEU A 255 3.04 4.71 4.28
C LEU A 255 3.58 5.05 5.68
N PRO A 256 3.66 4.12 6.65
CA PRO A 256 4.20 4.45 7.97
C PRO A 256 5.64 4.99 7.90
N PHE A 257 6.45 4.45 7.01
CA PHE A 257 7.85 4.89 6.83
C PHE A 257 7.94 6.22 6.09
N VAL A 258 7.09 6.45 5.10
CA VAL A 258 7.00 7.72 4.37
C VAL A 258 6.60 8.85 5.32
N ILE A 259 5.56 8.65 6.14
CA ILE A 259 5.12 9.68 7.10
C ILE A 259 6.16 9.89 8.20
N LEU A 260 6.83 8.84 8.66
CA LEU A 260 7.95 8.98 9.59
C LEU A 260 9.04 9.90 9.02
N VAL A 261 9.45 9.68 7.77
CA VAL A 261 10.45 10.54 7.09
C VAL A 261 9.99 11.99 7.03
N ILE A 262 8.73 12.22 6.67
CA ILE A 262 8.18 13.59 6.59
C ILE A 262 8.21 14.26 7.96
N ASN A 263 7.78 13.57 9.01
CA ASN A 263 7.77 14.10 10.37
C ASN A 263 9.20 14.40 10.88
N LEU A 264 10.19 13.60 10.49
CA LEU A 264 11.58 13.83 10.86
C LEU A 264 12.27 14.94 10.07
N THR A 265 11.83 15.22 8.83
CA THR A 265 12.53 16.17 7.94
C THR A 265 11.81 17.49 7.75
N HIS A 266 10.50 17.54 7.99
CA HIS A 266 9.69 18.74 7.74
C HIS A 266 9.33 19.50 9.02
N ASN A 267 9.46 18.87 10.20
CA ASN A 267 9.26 19.51 11.50
C ASN A 267 10.57 20.05 12.12
N ILE A 268 11.65 20.10 11.33
CA ILE A 268 12.90 20.78 11.65
C ILE A 268 13.03 22.02 10.76
#